data_9027b7e0c8108669fa30ee8f81ee689a
#
_entry.id   9027b7e0c8108669fa30ee8f81ee689a
#
_cell.length_a   1.000
_cell.length_b   1.000
_cell.length_c   1.000
_cell.angle_alpha   90.00
_cell.angle_beta   90.00
_cell.angle_gamma   90.00
#
_symmetry.space_group_name_H-M   'P 1'
#
loop_
_entity.id
_entity.type
_entity.pdbx_description
1 polymer ?
#
loop_
_entity_poly.entity_id
_entity_poly.type
_entity_poly.pdbx_seq_one_letter_code
_entity_poly.pdbx_strand_id
1 'polypeptide(L)'
;VESLKVFENFEEIIGGDAGFVSTGQIVLGPENFRKLMERVFHTQNKYGSETQTLTKEEARILHPLLKLDDVDVIGFELHSGYCDPYLTTTAYSKRAKDLGVKFYTDTKVTDISQIGLIKNLKTSKGIFESPNLIFAAGPWTRGLGQMIGIKFPFEISKHKVFSLKINKPYKKNWPIVKDLLTPEKIYFRPDSGGLVLVGTGDKGDSVNNIDEITDDVEMEHVERIGKRISHRMPVFENAKLVRSWTGMYDIPPDWNPIIGAVPNYEGIYVGVGFSGHGFKSAPTMGEAFAQKILGHEPQIPIEMYCMSRFENGKTL
;
A
#
# COMPACT_ATOMS: atom_id res chain seq x y z
N VAL A 1 9.49 7.34 -7.30
CA VAL A 1 10.16 8.67 -7.32
C VAL A 1 9.11 9.78 -7.27
N GLU A 2 8.19 9.93 -8.25
CA GLU A 2 7.27 11.09 -8.30
C GLU A 2 6.37 11.20 -7.07
N SER A 3 5.76 10.13 -6.60
CA SER A 3 4.98 10.17 -5.35
C SER A 3 5.81 10.57 -4.12
N LEU A 4 7.10 10.23 -4.09
CA LEU A 4 7.99 10.63 -3.01
C LEU A 4 8.15 12.15 -2.95
N LYS A 5 8.32 12.82 -4.11
CA LYS A 5 8.37 14.28 -4.20
C LYS A 5 7.11 14.94 -3.60
N VAL A 6 5.94 14.31 -3.80
CA VAL A 6 4.70 14.79 -3.19
C VAL A 6 4.75 14.67 -1.66
N PHE A 7 5.23 13.53 -1.13
CA PHE A 7 5.33 13.36 0.33
C PHE A 7 6.40 14.27 0.97
N GLU A 8 7.51 14.51 0.29
CA GLU A 8 8.56 15.42 0.75
C GLU A 8 8.11 16.89 0.77
N ASN A 9 7.21 17.28 -0.14
CA ASN A 9 6.67 18.64 -0.28
C ASN A 9 5.16 18.69 0.02
N PHE A 10 4.68 17.84 0.92
CA PHE A 10 3.25 17.58 1.10
C PHE A 10 2.47 18.81 1.54
N GLU A 11 3.04 19.62 2.44
CA GLU A 11 2.40 20.85 2.92
C GLU A 11 2.18 21.87 1.79
N GLU A 12 3.16 22.02 0.90
CA GLU A 12 3.10 22.94 -0.23
C GLU A 12 2.09 22.47 -1.29
N ILE A 13 2.12 21.17 -1.63
CA ILE A 13 1.35 20.60 -2.73
C ILE A 13 -0.11 20.35 -2.32
N ILE A 14 -0.34 19.75 -1.15
CA ILE A 14 -1.65 19.31 -0.69
C ILE A 14 -2.23 20.25 0.37
N GLY A 15 -1.38 20.77 1.25
CA GLY A 15 -1.77 21.48 2.46
C GLY A 15 -2.01 20.54 3.64
N GLY A 16 -1.36 20.80 4.74
CA GLY A 16 -1.37 19.94 5.93
C GLY A 16 -0.15 19.02 6.01
N ASP A 17 -0.17 18.11 6.96
CA ASP A 17 0.96 17.24 7.27
C ASP A 17 0.61 15.77 6.91
N ALA A 18 1.50 15.07 6.23
CA ALA A 18 1.41 13.62 5.99
C ALA A 18 2.08 12.81 7.10
N GLY A 19 2.74 13.45 8.06
CA GLY A 19 3.60 12.76 9.02
C GLY A 19 4.75 12.01 8.37
N PHE A 20 5.27 12.52 7.23
CA PHE A 20 6.36 11.87 6.50
C PHE A 20 7.67 11.93 7.27
N VAL A 21 8.29 10.78 7.45
CA VAL A 21 9.63 10.66 8.05
C VAL A 21 10.52 9.91 7.08
N SER A 22 11.50 10.61 6.51
CA SER A 22 12.54 10.00 5.68
C SER A 22 13.51 9.24 6.58
N THR A 23 13.63 7.93 6.36
CA THR A 23 14.46 7.05 7.20
C THR A 23 15.39 6.18 6.39
N GLY A 24 15.15 6.07 5.10
CA GLY A 24 15.70 4.99 4.28
C GLY A 24 15.03 3.64 4.56
N GLN A 25 15.35 2.69 3.71
CA GLN A 25 14.88 1.30 3.84
C GLN A 25 16.04 0.33 3.65
N ILE A 26 16.21 -0.59 4.59
CA ILE A 26 17.14 -1.73 4.50
C ILE A 26 16.34 -2.95 4.05
N VAL A 27 16.84 -3.66 3.05
CA VAL A 27 16.32 -4.95 2.58
C VAL A 27 17.37 -6.02 2.81
N LEU A 28 17.02 -7.02 3.62
CA LEU A 28 17.89 -8.14 3.97
C LEU A 28 17.51 -9.36 3.13
N GLY A 29 18.46 -10.03 2.51
CA GLY A 29 18.20 -11.19 1.67
C GLY A 29 19.29 -12.27 1.75
N PRO A 30 18.93 -13.52 1.35
CA PRO A 30 19.87 -14.59 1.14
C PRO A 30 20.63 -14.41 -0.19
N GLU A 31 21.73 -15.16 -0.39
CA GLU A 31 22.62 -15.03 -1.54
C GLU A 31 21.90 -15.15 -2.91
N ASN A 32 20.89 -16.01 -3.01
CA ASN A 32 20.13 -16.18 -4.25
C ASN A 32 19.31 -14.95 -4.66
N PHE A 33 19.14 -13.95 -3.77
CA PHE A 33 18.51 -12.67 -4.08
C PHE A 33 19.47 -11.61 -4.64
N ARG A 34 20.80 -11.82 -4.58
CA ARG A 34 21.80 -10.84 -5.01
C ARG A 34 21.56 -10.34 -6.45
N LYS A 35 21.50 -11.24 -7.41
CA LYS A 35 21.30 -10.88 -8.82
C LYS A 35 19.97 -10.15 -9.08
N LEU A 36 18.92 -10.53 -8.35
CA LEU A 36 17.63 -9.85 -8.45
C LEU A 36 17.73 -8.45 -7.88
N MET A 37 18.34 -8.29 -6.71
CA MET A 37 18.51 -6.99 -6.05
C MET A 37 19.35 -6.03 -6.90
N GLU A 38 20.46 -6.48 -7.45
CA GLU A 38 21.32 -5.68 -8.34
C GLU A 38 20.54 -5.19 -9.58
N ARG A 39 19.75 -6.07 -10.21
CA ARG A 39 18.91 -5.72 -11.37
C ARG A 39 17.83 -4.69 -10.98
N VAL A 40 17.18 -4.88 -9.83
CA VAL A 40 16.15 -3.96 -9.33
C VAL A 40 16.79 -2.61 -9.05
N PHE A 41 17.94 -2.56 -8.37
CA PHE A 41 18.65 -1.31 -8.06
C PHE A 41 19.13 -0.59 -9.31
N HIS A 42 19.66 -1.32 -10.28
CA HIS A 42 20.00 -0.73 -11.58
C HIS A 42 18.79 -0.02 -12.21
N THR A 43 17.64 -0.67 -12.20
CA THR A 43 16.40 -0.08 -12.73
C THR A 43 15.95 1.12 -11.91
N GLN A 44 15.92 1.01 -10.59
CA GLN A 44 15.50 2.09 -9.68
C GLN A 44 16.39 3.33 -9.84
N ASN A 45 17.72 3.14 -9.88
CA ASN A 45 18.68 4.24 -10.06
C ASN A 45 18.52 4.93 -11.42
N LYS A 46 18.20 4.17 -12.48
CA LYS A 46 17.89 4.75 -13.79
C LYS A 46 16.69 5.72 -13.74
N TYR A 47 15.75 5.48 -12.83
CA TYR A 47 14.57 6.33 -12.63
C TYR A 47 14.71 7.32 -11.46
N GLY A 48 15.93 7.51 -10.94
CA GLY A 48 16.23 8.54 -9.95
C GLY A 48 16.02 8.13 -8.49
N SER A 49 15.91 6.81 -8.19
CA SER A 49 16.07 6.34 -6.81
C SER A 49 17.55 6.21 -6.47
N GLU A 50 17.91 6.47 -5.23
CA GLU A 50 19.28 6.26 -4.72
C GLU A 50 19.33 4.95 -3.94
N THR A 51 19.68 3.87 -4.65
CA THR A 51 19.79 2.52 -4.08
C THR A 51 21.19 1.97 -4.21
N GLN A 52 21.64 1.28 -3.18
CA GLN A 52 22.97 0.67 -3.12
C GLN A 52 22.99 -0.61 -2.28
N THR A 53 24.00 -1.43 -2.44
CA THR A 53 24.29 -2.52 -1.52
C THR A 53 25.17 -2.02 -0.38
N LEU A 54 24.97 -2.57 0.82
CA LEU A 54 25.75 -2.27 2.00
C LEU A 54 26.54 -3.47 2.48
N THR A 55 27.66 -3.20 3.13
CA THR A 55 28.32 -4.15 4.02
C THR A 55 27.53 -4.31 5.33
N LYS A 56 27.83 -5.38 6.08
CA LYS A 56 27.21 -5.58 7.41
C LYS A 56 27.58 -4.46 8.39
N GLU A 57 28.78 -3.93 8.27
CA GLU A 57 29.29 -2.83 9.08
C GLU A 57 28.53 -1.53 8.82
N GLU A 58 28.34 -1.17 7.55
CA GLU A 58 27.55 0.00 7.16
C GLU A 58 26.10 -0.13 7.62
N ALA A 59 25.49 -1.30 7.45
CA ALA A 59 24.12 -1.55 7.91
C ALA A 59 23.98 -1.43 9.44
N ARG A 60 25.01 -1.87 10.22
CA ARG A 60 25.03 -1.71 11.69
C ARG A 60 25.16 -0.26 12.12
N ILE A 61 25.84 0.59 11.32
CA ILE A 61 25.90 2.03 11.60
C ILE A 61 24.49 2.65 11.46
N LEU A 62 23.76 2.27 10.42
CA LEU A 62 22.39 2.77 10.17
C LEU A 62 21.39 2.21 11.20
N HIS A 63 21.50 0.93 11.55
CA HIS A 63 20.57 0.25 12.44
C HIS A 63 21.30 -0.72 13.39
N PRO A 64 21.81 -0.23 14.54
CA PRO A 64 22.74 -0.99 15.41
C PRO A 64 22.11 -2.17 16.15
N LEU A 65 20.79 -2.34 16.12
CA LEU A 65 20.12 -3.47 16.79
C LEU A 65 19.99 -4.71 15.89
N LEU A 66 20.34 -4.59 14.59
CA LEU A 66 20.19 -5.71 13.66
C LEU A 66 21.26 -6.77 13.87
N LYS A 67 20.83 -8.01 14.02
CA LYS A 67 21.67 -9.18 13.89
C LYS A 67 21.75 -9.57 12.41
N LEU A 68 22.96 -9.59 11.85
CA LEU A 68 23.20 -9.73 10.41
C LEU A 68 24.09 -10.93 10.05
N ASP A 69 24.32 -11.85 11.00
CA ASP A 69 25.29 -12.95 10.81
C ASP A 69 24.86 -13.90 9.71
N ASP A 70 23.54 -14.15 9.60
CA ASP A 70 22.87 -15.01 8.62
C ASP A 70 22.44 -14.29 7.33
N VAL A 71 22.79 -13.01 7.17
CA VAL A 71 22.42 -12.19 6.00
C VAL A 71 23.55 -12.19 4.98
N ASP A 72 23.25 -12.51 3.72
CA ASP A 72 24.24 -12.52 2.64
C ASP A 72 24.22 -11.25 1.81
N VAL A 73 23.04 -10.64 1.64
CA VAL A 73 22.85 -9.46 0.80
C VAL A 73 22.06 -8.40 1.57
N ILE A 74 22.55 -7.18 1.55
CA ILE A 74 21.92 -6.03 2.18
C ILE A 74 21.76 -4.95 1.13
N GLY A 75 20.51 -4.56 0.86
CA GLY A 75 20.17 -3.43 0.04
C GLY A 75 19.73 -2.24 0.88
N PHE A 76 19.97 -1.04 0.38
CA PHE A 76 19.54 0.20 1.01
C PHE A 76 18.98 1.18 -0.02
N GLU A 77 17.84 1.76 0.27
CA GLU A 77 17.22 2.86 -0.46
C GLU A 77 17.24 4.09 0.43
N LEU A 78 17.93 5.15 0.01
CA LEU A 78 18.23 6.31 0.84
C LEU A 78 16.98 7.15 1.16
N HIS A 79 16.13 7.41 0.17
CA HIS A 79 14.99 8.33 0.29
C HIS A 79 13.67 7.68 0.71
N SER A 80 13.68 6.39 1.01
CA SER A 80 12.50 5.73 1.58
C SER A 80 12.11 6.30 2.94
N GLY A 81 10.83 6.19 3.26
CA GLY A 81 10.30 6.67 4.52
C GLY A 81 8.92 6.10 4.82
N TYR A 82 8.30 6.61 5.84
CA TYR A 82 6.92 6.26 6.18
C TYR A 82 6.09 7.52 6.48
N CYS A 83 4.79 7.41 6.30
CA CYS A 83 3.83 8.45 6.61
C CYS A 83 2.84 7.98 7.68
N ASP A 84 2.09 8.92 8.21
CA ASP A 84 0.88 8.63 8.97
C ASP A 84 -0.31 8.54 7.99
N PRO A 85 -0.99 7.38 7.87
CA PRO A 85 -2.07 7.21 6.92
C PRO A 85 -3.31 8.06 7.26
N TYR A 86 -3.56 8.32 8.54
CA TYR A 86 -4.68 9.15 8.97
C TYR A 86 -4.44 10.62 8.61
N LEU A 87 -3.28 11.16 8.94
CA LEU A 87 -2.91 12.54 8.57
C LEU A 87 -2.95 12.74 7.06
N THR A 88 -2.32 11.83 6.31
CA THR A 88 -2.30 11.87 4.84
C THR A 88 -3.72 11.90 4.26
N THR A 89 -4.57 10.95 4.65
CA THR A 89 -5.93 10.82 4.11
C THR A 89 -6.79 12.02 4.48
N THR A 90 -6.64 12.52 5.72
CA THR A 90 -7.38 13.69 6.22
C THR A 90 -6.97 14.96 5.46
N ALA A 91 -5.69 15.15 5.19
CA ALA A 91 -5.20 16.30 4.43
C ALA A 91 -5.73 16.28 2.99
N TYR A 92 -5.65 15.15 2.28
CA TYR A 92 -6.25 15.01 0.94
C TYR A 92 -7.76 15.27 0.96
N SER A 93 -8.48 14.71 1.93
CA SER A 93 -9.93 14.91 2.08
C SER A 93 -10.27 16.39 2.31
N LYS A 94 -9.49 17.07 3.17
CA LYS A 94 -9.67 18.50 3.43
C LYS A 94 -9.42 19.30 2.15
N ARG A 95 -8.30 19.07 1.49
CA ARG A 95 -7.96 19.78 0.24
C ARG A 95 -9.02 19.58 -0.84
N ALA A 96 -9.52 18.36 -1.02
CA ALA A 96 -10.58 18.06 -1.97
C ALA A 96 -11.88 18.85 -1.63
N LYS A 97 -12.25 18.92 -0.35
CA LYS A 97 -13.41 19.74 0.10
C LYS A 97 -13.20 21.22 -0.19
N ASP A 98 -12.01 21.75 0.09
CA ASP A 98 -11.66 23.15 -0.19
C ASP A 98 -11.75 23.47 -1.69
N LEU A 99 -11.54 22.47 -2.55
CA LEU A 99 -11.71 22.54 -4.00
C LEU A 99 -13.15 22.23 -4.48
N GLY A 100 -14.11 22.07 -3.57
CA GLY A 100 -15.52 21.90 -3.89
C GLY A 100 -16.01 20.46 -4.01
N VAL A 101 -15.19 19.45 -3.74
CA VAL A 101 -15.61 18.04 -3.73
C VAL A 101 -16.56 17.80 -2.55
N LYS A 102 -17.70 17.18 -2.83
CA LYS A 102 -18.70 16.81 -1.81
C LYS A 102 -18.44 15.40 -1.31
N PHE A 103 -18.34 15.26 0.00
CA PHE A 103 -18.18 13.95 0.68
C PHE A 103 -19.48 13.59 1.41
N TYR A 104 -19.96 12.38 1.16
CA TYR A 104 -21.15 11.84 1.80
C TYR A 104 -20.75 10.62 2.64
N THR A 105 -20.44 10.85 3.91
CA THR A 105 -20.14 9.79 4.88
C THR A 105 -21.42 9.07 5.28
N ASP A 106 -21.27 7.83 5.77
CA ASP A 106 -22.40 6.98 6.19
C ASP A 106 -23.46 6.81 5.09
N THR A 107 -22.98 6.77 3.82
CA THR A 107 -23.84 6.73 2.64
C THR A 107 -23.47 5.49 1.83
N LYS A 108 -24.05 4.35 2.22
CA LYS A 108 -23.82 3.06 1.56
C LYS A 108 -24.53 3.01 0.22
N VAL A 109 -23.80 2.66 -0.84
CA VAL A 109 -24.37 2.33 -2.14
C VAL A 109 -25.05 0.96 -2.04
N THR A 110 -26.33 0.90 -2.37
CA THR A 110 -27.17 -0.32 -2.27
C THR A 110 -27.55 -0.90 -3.62
N ASP A 111 -27.53 -0.07 -4.67
CA ASP A 111 -27.79 -0.50 -6.04
C ASP A 111 -27.15 0.47 -7.03
N ILE A 112 -26.77 -0.04 -8.19
CA ILE A 112 -26.21 0.74 -9.31
C ILE A 112 -26.97 0.33 -10.57
N SER A 113 -27.47 1.31 -11.31
CA SER A 113 -28.09 1.12 -12.61
C SER A 113 -27.63 2.16 -13.61
N GLN A 114 -27.86 1.88 -14.87
CA GLN A 114 -27.52 2.82 -15.96
C GLN A 114 -28.72 3.01 -16.86
N ILE A 115 -29.04 4.28 -17.17
CA ILE A 115 -30.09 4.68 -18.10
C ILE A 115 -29.43 5.59 -19.15
N GLY A 116 -29.23 5.10 -20.36
CA GLY A 116 -28.44 5.77 -21.37
C GLY A 116 -27.00 5.99 -20.89
N LEU A 117 -26.52 7.22 -20.88
CA LEU A 117 -25.18 7.57 -20.36
C LEU A 117 -25.15 7.87 -18.86
N ILE A 118 -26.32 8.02 -18.22
CA ILE A 118 -26.40 8.37 -16.80
C ILE A 118 -26.33 7.13 -15.92
N LYS A 119 -25.44 7.18 -14.96
CA LYS A 119 -25.30 6.18 -13.89
C LYS A 119 -26.11 6.65 -12.69
N ASN A 120 -26.98 5.78 -12.20
CA ASN A 120 -27.82 6.03 -11.02
C ASN A 120 -27.32 5.18 -9.86
N LEU A 121 -26.88 5.83 -8.80
CA LEU A 121 -26.43 5.18 -7.56
C LEU A 121 -27.53 5.36 -6.50
N LYS A 122 -28.22 4.26 -6.19
CA LYS A 122 -29.12 4.23 -5.04
C LYS A 122 -28.29 4.04 -3.78
N THR A 123 -28.54 4.88 -2.80
CA THR A 123 -27.80 4.86 -1.54
C THR A 123 -28.74 4.84 -0.35
N SER A 124 -28.19 4.63 0.84
CA SER A 124 -28.93 4.74 2.11
C SER A 124 -29.52 6.14 2.37
N LYS A 125 -29.06 7.18 1.63
CA LYS A 125 -29.50 8.58 1.81
C LYS A 125 -30.09 9.23 0.56
N GLY A 126 -30.43 8.46 -0.46
CA GLY A 126 -31.04 8.96 -1.69
C GLY A 126 -30.34 8.45 -2.95
N ILE A 127 -30.68 9.04 -4.08
CA ILE A 127 -30.18 8.68 -5.39
C ILE A 127 -29.18 9.75 -5.86
N PHE A 128 -28.06 9.32 -6.39
CA PHE A 128 -27.06 10.17 -7.04
C PHE A 128 -27.00 9.80 -8.52
N GLU A 129 -26.90 10.82 -9.35
CA GLU A 129 -26.83 10.67 -10.82
C GLU A 129 -25.57 11.32 -11.35
N SER A 130 -24.88 10.64 -12.26
CA SER A 130 -23.68 11.16 -12.91
C SER A 130 -23.44 10.49 -14.25
N PRO A 131 -22.91 11.19 -15.25
CA PRO A 131 -22.43 10.57 -16.48
C PRO A 131 -21.19 9.69 -16.28
N ASN A 132 -20.42 9.95 -15.24
CA ASN A 132 -19.22 9.20 -14.92
C ASN A 132 -19.31 8.55 -13.53
N LEU A 133 -18.84 7.31 -13.42
CA LEU A 133 -18.73 6.55 -12.18
C LEU A 133 -17.31 6.02 -12.04
N ILE A 134 -16.71 6.26 -10.89
CA ILE A 134 -15.36 5.75 -10.56
C ILE A 134 -15.48 4.76 -9.41
N PHE A 135 -15.03 3.54 -9.63
CA PHE A 135 -14.86 2.55 -8.57
C PHE A 135 -13.49 2.70 -7.94
N ALA A 136 -13.47 3.18 -6.70
CA ALA A 136 -12.25 3.32 -5.89
C ALA A 136 -12.48 2.81 -4.45
N ALA A 137 -13.32 1.78 -4.31
CA ALA A 137 -13.76 1.26 -3.03
C ALA A 137 -12.92 0.07 -2.52
N GLY A 138 -11.67 -0.09 -3.05
CA GLY A 138 -10.79 -1.19 -2.66
C GLY A 138 -11.49 -2.54 -2.77
N PRO A 139 -11.39 -3.42 -1.75
CA PRO A 139 -11.99 -4.76 -1.78
C PRO A 139 -13.51 -4.78 -2.02
N TRP A 140 -14.25 -3.76 -1.58
CA TRP A 140 -15.70 -3.65 -1.78
C TRP A 140 -16.11 -3.41 -3.24
N THR A 141 -15.19 -2.98 -4.09
CA THR A 141 -15.42 -2.76 -5.53
C THR A 141 -15.95 -4.02 -6.22
N ARG A 142 -15.54 -5.22 -5.77
CA ARG A 142 -16.04 -6.48 -6.34
C ARG A 142 -17.56 -6.63 -6.19
N GLY A 143 -18.10 -6.34 -5.01
CA GLY A 143 -19.55 -6.38 -4.75
C GLY A 143 -20.31 -5.28 -5.50
N LEU A 144 -19.77 -4.07 -5.56
CA LEU A 144 -20.37 -2.97 -6.31
C LEU A 144 -20.43 -3.25 -7.81
N GLY A 145 -19.36 -3.80 -8.39
CA GLY A 145 -19.31 -4.18 -9.80
C GLY A 145 -20.37 -5.23 -10.17
N GLN A 146 -20.59 -6.20 -9.29
CA GLN A 146 -21.61 -7.24 -9.50
C GLN A 146 -23.02 -6.67 -9.67
N MET A 147 -23.34 -5.51 -9.05
CA MET A 147 -24.65 -4.85 -9.20
C MET A 147 -24.96 -4.47 -10.64
N ILE A 148 -23.93 -4.26 -11.47
CA ILE A 148 -24.06 -3.91 -12.89
C ILE A 148 -23.38 -4.91 -13.82
N GLY A 149 -23.13 -6.13 -13.35
CA GLY A 149 -22.58 -7.21 -14.17
C GLY A 149 -21.08 -7.14 -14.43
N ILE A 150 -20.33 -6.26 -13.76
CA ILE A 150 -18.88 -6.18 -13.88
C ILE A 150 -18.21 -7.16 -12.90
N LYS A 151 -17.31 -7.99 -13.42
CA LYS A 151 -16.49 -8.90 -12.62
C LYS A 151 -15.05 -8.39 -12.59
N PHE A 152 -14.65 -7.81 -11.48
CA PHE A 152 -13.27 -7.34 -11.29
C PHE A 152 -12.34 -8.51 -10.94
N PRO A 153 -11.21 -8.69 -11.67
CA PRO A 153 -10.32 -9.83 -11.53
C PRO A 153 -9.30 -9.63 -10.40
N PHE A 154 -9.74 -9.65 -9.16
CA PHE A 154 -8.85 -9.65 -8.01
C PHE A 154 -9.38 -10.55 -6.88
N GLU A 155 -8.47 -11.09 -6.11
CA GLU A 155 -8.74 -11.79 -4.85
C GLU A 155 -8.63 -10.82 -3.67
N ILE A 156 -9.22 -11.16 -2.54
CA ILE A 156 -9.11 -10.39 -1.31
C ILE A 156 -8.33 -11.22 -0.30
N SER A 157 -7.35 -10.59 0.35
CA SER A 157 -6.60 -11.23 1.43
C SER A 157 -6.53 -10.36 2.67
N LYS A 158 -6.51 -11.02 3.83
CA LYS A 158 -6.37 -10.40 5.15
C LYS A 158 -4.91 -10.40 5.54
N HIS A 159 -4.39 -9.24 5.95
CA HIS A 159 -3.04 -9.05 6.42
C HIS A 159 -3.03 -8.55 7.85
N LYS A 160 -2.15 -9.10 8.66
CA LYS A 160 -2.07 -8.85 10.10
C LYS A 160 -0.89 -7.92 10.39
N VAL A 161 -1.14 -6.89 11.18
CA VAL A 161 -0.16 -5.90 11.60
C VAL A 161 -0.27 -5.70 13.10
N PHE A 162 0.84 -5.49 13.78
CA PHE A 162 0.85 -5.20 15.20
C PHE A 162 1.99 -4.26 15.59
N SER A 163 1.83 -3.58 16.72
CA SER A 163 2.84 -2.68 17.28
C SER A 163 3.39 -3.25 18.59
N LEU A 164 4.71 -3.26 18.68
CA LEU A 164 5.47 -3.74 19.83
C LEU A 164 6.13 -2.58 20.58
N LYS A 165 6.21 -2.72 21.90
CA LYS A 165 6.99 -1.85 22.78
C LYS A 165 8.18 -2.64 23.32
N ILE A 166 9.38 -2.08 23.17
CA ILE A 166 10.62 -2.58 23.74
C ILE A 166 11.06 -1.70 24.90
N ASN A 167 11.96 -2.22 25.76
CA ASN A 167 12.45 -1.50 26.94
C ASN A 167 13.34 -0.29 26.60
N LYS A 168 13.88 -0.24 25.39
CA LYS A 168 14.65 0.91 24.88
C LYS A 168 13.84 1.65 23.84
N PRO A 169 13.89 3.00 23.77
CA PRO A 169 13.20 3.74 22.73
C PRO A 169 13.67 3.30 21.34
N TYR A 170 12.74 2.93 20.48
CA TYR A 170 13.02 2.72 19.06
C TYR A 170 13.07 4.09 18.38
N LYS A 171 14.17 4.41 17.73
CA LYS A 171 14.36 5.76 17.16
C LYS A 171 13.50 5.92 15.91
N LYS A 172 12.79 7.04 15.82
CA LYS A 172 11.90 7.35 14.68
C LYS A 172 12.62 7.49 13.34
N ASN A 173 13.93 7.76 13.35
CA ASN A 173 14.76 7.89 12.16
C ASN A 173 15.55 6.63 11.79
N TRP A 174 15.34 5.50 12.48
CA TRP A 174 15.93 4.25 12.02
C TRP A 174 15.25 3.76 10.75
N PRO A 175 16.01 3.19 9.82
CA PRO A 175 15.47 2.68 8.57
C PRO A 175 14.33 1.69 8.75
N ILE A 176 13.40 1.70 7.79
CA ILE A 176 12.46 0.59 7.60
C ILE A 176 13.30 -0.65 7.28
N VAL A 177 12.98 -1.79 7.86
CA VAL A 177 13.67 -3.05 7.55
C VAL A 177 12.70 -4.03 6.94
N LYS A 178 13.08 -4.63 5.81
CA LYS A 178 12.38 -5.74 5.17
C LYS A 178 13.30 -6.96 5.18
N ASP A 179 12.89 -8.02 5.87
CA ASP A 179 13.65 -9.26 6.01
C ASP A 179 13.07 -10.34 5.09
N LEU A 180 13.73 -10.59 3.97
CA LEU A 180 13.35 -11.59 2.98
C LEU A 180 13.87 -13.00 3.31
N LEU A 181 14.63 -13.17 4.41
CA LEU A 181 15.10 -14.47 4.87
C LEU A 181 13.99 -15.24 5.59
N THR A 182 12.95 -14.54 6.05
CA THR A 182 11.80 -15.18 6.69
C THR A 182 10.76 -15.62 5.66
N PRO A 183 10.08 -16.76 5.82
CA PRO A 183 9.00 -17.19 4.92
C PRO A 183 7.89 -16.14 4.79
N GLU A 184 7.59 -15.47 5.91
CA GLU A 184 6.57 -14.43 6.00
C GLU A 184 7.05 -13.08 5.42
N LYS A 185 8.34 -12.96 5.03
CA LYS A 185 8.93 -11.71 4.51
C LYS A 185 8.61 -10.53 5.43
N ILE A 186 8.93 -10.66 6.70
CA ILE A 186 8.59 -9.67 7.71
C ILE A 186 9.16 -8.31 7.37
N TYR A 187 8.40 -7.28 7.73
CA TYR A 187 8.92 -5.92 7.73
C TYR A 187 8.59 -5.23 9.05
N PHE A 188 9.44 -4.29 9.42
CA PHE A 188 9.21 -3.49 10.61
C PHE A 188 9.74 -2.07 10.42
N ARG A 189 9.15 -1.14 11.12
CA ARG A 189 9.50 0.28 11.08
C ARG A 189 9.19 0.97 12.39
N PRO A 190 9.75 2.16 12.61
CA PRO A 190 9.30 3.01 13.71
C PRO A 190 7.80 3.28 13.62
N ASP A 191 7.17 3.38 14.78
CA ASP A 191 5.77 3.76 14.94
C ASP A 191 5.64 4.86 16.01
N SER A 192 4.48 5.50 16.07
CA SER A 192 4.21 6.57 17.04
C SER A 192 4.44 6.12 18.48
N GLY A 193 4.86 7.04 19.35
CA GLY A 193 5.12 6.73 20.75
C GLY A 193 6.35 5.86 21.03
N GLY A 194 7.30 5.76 20.08
CA GLY A 194 8.51 4.92 20.23
C GLY A 194 8.23 3.42 20.12
N LEU A 195 7.11 3.06 19.54
CA LEU A 195 6.75 1.68 19.22
C LEU A 195 7.43 1.22 17.93
N VAL A 196 7.30 -0.06 17.65
CA VAL A 196 7.72 -0.67 16.37
C VAL A 196 6.52 -1.35 15.74
N LEU A 197 6.16 -0.91 14.55
CA LEU A 197 5.17 -1.56 13.72
C LEU A 197 5.81 -2.75 13.01
N VAL A 198 5.11 -3.89 13.06
CA VAL A 198 5.53 -5.15 12.44
C VAL A 198 4.42 -5.66 11.55
N GLY A 199 4.76 -6.08 10.35
CA GLY A 199 3.85 -6.75 9.42
C GLY A 199 4.55 -7.81 8.59
N THR A 200 3.80 -8.47 7.74
CA THR A 200 4.30 -9.52 6.84
C THR A 200 4.07 -9.15 5.37
N GLY A 201 4.93 -9.64 4.49
CA GLY A 201 4.87 -9.41 3.04
C GLY A 201 4.51 -10.66 2.24
N ASP A 202 3.97 -11.69 2.91
CA ASP A 202 3.40 -12.89 2.28
C ASP A 202 2.01 -12.62 1.69
N LYS A 203 1.39 -13.65 1.07
CA LYS A 203 0.09 -13.49 0.42
C LYS A 203 -1.06 -13.19 1.40
N GLY A 204 -0.88 -13.46 2.69
CA GLY A 204 -1.94 -13.35 3.69
C GLY A 204 -3.03 -14.42 3.56
N ASP A 205 -4.06 -14.29 4.37
CA ASP A 205 -5.19 -15.25 4.41
C ASP A 205 -6.26 -14.84 3.39
N SER A 206 -6.71 -15.77 2.54
CA SER A 206 -7.78 -15.50 1.57
C SER A 206 -9.11 -15.19 2.25
N VAL A 207 -9.85 -14.22 1.73
CA VAL A 207 -11.13 -13.77 2.25
C VAL A 207 -12.22 -13.92 1.20
N ASN A 208 -13.29 -14.65 1.54
CA ASN A 208 -14.44 -14.82 0.68
C ASN A 208 -15.54 -13.79 0.96
N ASN A 209 -15.79 -13.48 2.22
CA ASN A 209 -16.76 -12.48 2.64
C ASN A 209 -16.09 -11.35 3.41
N ILE A 210 -16.16 -10.14 2.87
CA ILE A 210 -15.51 -8.95 3.47
C ILE A 210 -16.22 -8.51 4.76
N ASP A 211 -17.54 -8.71 4.82
CA ASP A 211 -18.35 -8.26 5.96
C ASP A 211 -18.12 -9.12 7.24
N GLU A 212 -17.44 -10.25 7.10
CA GLU A 212 -17.08 -11.14 8.22
C GLU A 212 -15.66 -10.90 8.78
N ILE A 213 -14.92 -9.93 8.22
CA ILE A 213 -13.56 -9.65 8.67
C ILE A 213 -13.61 -8.93 10.01
N THR A 214 -12.89 -9.47 10.98
CA THR A 214 -12.65 -8.83 12.28
C THR A 214 -11.23 -8.27 12.34
N ASP A 215 -11.02 -7.29 13.23
CA ASP A 215 -9.68 -6.74 13.52
C ASP A 215 -8.84 -7.66 14.42
N ASP A 216 -9.34 -8.85 14.73
CA ASP A 216 -8.67 -9.78 15.60
C ASP A 216 -7.43 -10.38 14.91
N VAL A 217 -6.33 -10.33 15.65
CA VAL A 217 -5.07 -10.99 15.27
C VAL A 217 -4.81 -12.08 16.29
N GLU A 218 -4.73 -13.31 15.82
CA GLU A 218 -4.52 -14.48 16.65
C GLU A 218 -3.16 -14.40 17.36
N MET A 219 -3.12 -14.68 18.66
CA MET A 219 -1.87 -14.62 19.46
C MET A 219 -0.80 -15.57 18.94
N GLU A 220 -1.17 -16.71 18.37
CA GLU A 220 -0.24 -17.63 17.72
C GLU A 220 0.53 -16.93 16.56
N HIS A 221 -0.16 -16.11 15.76
CA HIS A 221 0.48 -15.31 14.71
C HIS A 221 1.48 -14.31 15.31
N VAL A 222 1.08 -13.58 16.37
CA VAL A 222 1.95 -12.60 17.04
C VAL A 222 3.19 -13.28 17.62
N GLU A 223 3.03 -14.44 18.28
CA GLU A 223 4.15 -15.20 18.84
C GLU A 223 5.10 -15.72 17.75
N ARG A 224 4.55 -16.27 16.66
CA ARG A 224 5.35 -16.77 15.52
C ARG A 224 6.18 -15.66 14.90
N ILE A 225 5.56 -14.51 14.58
CA ILE A 225 6.27 -13.37 14.00
C ILE A 225 7.18 -12.72 15.05
N GLY A 226 6.78 -12.66 16.32
CA GLY A 226 7.60 -12.21 17.42
C GLY A 226 8.92 -12.98 17.54
N LYS A 227 8.91 -14.31 17.37
CA LYS A 227 10.13 -15.13 17.32
C LYS A 227 11.03 -14.76 16.14
N ARG A 228 10.46 -14.47 14.95
CA ARG A 228 11.23 -14.04 13.78
C ARG A 228 11.91 -12.69 14.02
N ILE A 229 11.16 -11.72 14.54
CA ILE A 229 11.74 -10.39 14.81
C ILE A 229 12.77 -10.43 15.93
N SER A 230 12.58 -11.26 16.96
CA SER A 230 13.56 -11.46 18.04
C SER A 230 14.85 -12.11 17.53
N HIS A 231 14.76 -13.02 16.56
CA HIS A 231 15.94 -13.54 15.89
C HIS A 231 16.72 -12.43 15.17
N ARG A 232 16.01 -11.56 14.47
CA ARG A 232 16.61 -10.42 13.72
C ARG A 232 17.09 -9.29 14.64
N MET A 233 16.38 -9.08 15.73
CA MET A 233 16.70 -8.07 16.75
C MET A 233 16.45 -8.64 18.15
N PRO A 234 17.46 -9.15 18.87
CA PRO A 234 17.30 -9.77 20.17
C PRO A 234 16.66 -8.88 21.25
N VAL A 235 16.69 -7.57 21.09
CA VAL A 235 16.01 -6.62 21.99
C VAL A 235 14.49 -6.84 22.07
N PHE A 236 13.90 -7.59 21.12
CA PHE A 236 12.48 -7.91 21.07
C PHE A 236 12.09 -9.16 21.87
N GLU A 237 13.02 -9.92 22.45
CA GLU A 237 12.71 -11.11 23.25
C GLU A 237 11.71 -10.83 24.39
N ASN A 238 11.76 -9.61 24.96
CA ASN A 238 10.86 -9.17 26.02
C ASN A 238 9.94 -8.03 25.57
N ALA A 239 9.66 -7.92 24.29
CA ALA A 239 8.77 -6.90 23.76
C ALA A 239 7.32 -7.17 24.19
N LYS A 240 6.56 -6.09 24.42
CA LYS A 240 5.14 -6.16 24.76
C LYS A 240 4.30 -5.80 23.56
N LEU A 241 3.29 -6.62 23.27
CA LEU A 241 2.25 -6.27 22.32
C LEU A 241 1.44 -5.09 22.85
N VAL A 242 1.30 -4.04 22.07
CA VAL A 242 0.54 -2.83 22.44
C VAL A 242 -0.81 -2.79 21.71
N ARG A 243 -0.80 -3.07 20.42
CA ARG A 243 -2.00 -3.13 19.58
C ARG A 243 -1.77 -4.05 18.39
N SER A 244 -2.86 -4.60 17.88
CA SER A 244 -2.88 -5.36 16.63
C SER A 244 -4.14 -5.02 15.85
N TRP A 245 -4.08 -5.17 14.55
CA TRP A 245 -5.22 -4.98 13.66
C TRP A 245 -5.01 -5.72 12.35
N THR A 246 -6.05 -5.78 11.55
CA THR A 246 -5.99 -6.38 10.22
C THR A 246 -6.25 -5.35 9.14
N GLY A 247 -5.68 -5.57 7.98
CA GLY A 247 -5.95 -4.81 6.76
C GLY A 247 -6.28 -5.76 5.61
N MET A 248 -6.99 -5.26 4.61
CA MET A 248 -7.33 -6.03 3.43
C MET A 248 -6.53 -5.57 2.23
N TYR A 249 -6.08 -6.52 1.42
CA TYR A 249 -5.55 -6.25 0.10
C TYR A 249 -6.49 -6.79 -0.96
N ASP A 250 -6.66 -6.02 -2.02
CA ASP A 250 -7.26 -6.40 -3.28
C ASP A 250 -6.12 -6.76 -4.24
N ILE A 251 -6.01 -8.06 -4.59
CA ILE A 251 -4.83 -8.60 -5.28
C ILE A 251 -5.22 -9.13 -6.66
N PRO A 252 -4.90 -8.40 -7.75
CA PRO A 252 -5.01 -8.92 -9.11
C PRO A 252 -4.02 -10.08 -9.35
N PRO A 253 -4.24 -10.90 -10.40
CA PRO A 253 -3.38 -12.06 -10.69
C PRO A 253 -1.90 -11.76 -10.82
N ASP A 254 -1.55 -10.56 -11.27
CA ASP A 254 -0.18 -10.09 -11.49
C ASP A 254 0.35 -9.15 -10.39
N TRP A 255 -0.40 -8.97 -9.31
CA TRP A 255 -0.05 -8.06 -8.20
C TRP A 255 0.07 -6.57 -8.58
N ASN A 256 -0.34 -6.20 -9.78
CA ASN A 256 -0.32 -4.83 -10.26
C ASN A 256 -1.72 -4.20 -10.28
N PRO A 257 -1.85 -2.88 -10.04
CA PRO A 257 -3.17 -2.24 -9.95
C PRO A 257 -3.97 -2.35 -11.26
N ILE A 258 -5.28 -2.18 -11.13
CA ILE A 258 -6.20 -2.04 -12.25
C ILE A 258 -6.65 -0.58 -12.27
N ILE A 259 -6.25 0.17 -13.29
CA ILE A 259 -6.54 1.60 -13.41
C ILE A 259 -6.99 1.93 -14.83
N GLY A 260 -8.10 2.63 -14.96
CA GLY A 260 -8.59 3.13 -16.25
C GLY A 260 -10.08 2.91 -16.49
N ALA A 261 -10.49 3.01 -17.74
CA ALA A 261 -11.86 2.73 -18.15
C ALA A 261 -12.19 1.23 -18.03
N VAL A 262 -13.42 0.92 -17.64
CA VAL A 262 -13.91 -0.46 -17.62
C VAL A 262 -14.34 -0.84 -19.05
N PRO A 263 -13.79 -1.91 -19.63
CA PRO A 263 -14.14 -2.35 -20.97
C PRO A 263 -15.66 -2.54 -21.16
N ASN A 264 -16.19 -2.08 -22.27
CA ASN A 264 -17.61 -2.18 -22.65
C ASN A 264 -18.59 -1.37 -21.76
N TYR A 265 -18.11 -0.53 -20.85
CA TYR A 265 -18.94 0.32 -19.99
C TYR A 265 -18.52 1.79 -20.13
N GLU A 266 -19.20 2.53 -21.00
CA GLU A 266 -18.94 3.94 -21.24
C GLU A 266 -19.15 4.77 -19.94
N GLY A 267 -18.19 5.65 -19.63
CA GLY A 267 -18.24 6.51 -18.44
C GLY A 267 -18.05 5.77 -17.12
N ILE A 268 -17.61 4.51 -17.13
CA ILE A 268 -17.26 3.77 -15.93
C ILE A 268 -15.75 3.55 -15.87
N TYR A 269 -15.18 3.89 -14.74
CA TYR A 269 -13.74 3.83 -14.48
C TYR A 269 -13.46 3.06 -13.19
N VAL A 270 -12.24 2.53 -13.07
CA VAL A 270 -11.82 1.77 -11.90
C VAL A 270 -10.38 2.12 -11.49
N GLY A 271 -10.13 2.22 -10.19
CA GLY A 271 -8.80 2.34 -9.58
C GLY A 271 -8.74 1.44 -8.35
N VAL A 272 -8.28 0.19 -8.52
CA VAL A 272 -8.26 -0.86 -7.48
C VAL A 272 -7.08 -1.81 -7.67
N GLY A 273 -6.96 -2.81 -6.81
CA GLY A 273 -6.00 -3.89 -7.00
C GLY A 273 -4.56 -3.49 -6.69
N PHE A 274 -4.35 -2.61 -5.74
CA PHE A 274 -3.01 -2.09 -5.42
C PHE A 274 -2.15 -3.05 -4.59
N SER A 275 -2.63 -4.20 -4.20
CA SER A 275 -1.85 -5.30 -3.58
C SER A 275 -0.96 -4.85 -2.41
N GLY A 276 -1.45 -3.92 -1.57
CA GLY A 276 -0.68 -3.34 -0.46
C GLY A 276 0.34 -2.27 -0.84
N HIS A 277 0.46 -1.92 -2.11
CA HIS A 277 1.39 -0.90 -2.60
C HIS A 277 0.72 0.47 -2.84
N GLY A 278 -0.59 0.57 -2.70
CA GLY A 278 -1.39 1.73 -3.09
C GLY A 278 -1.01 3.02 -2.39
N PHE A 279 -0.76 2.99 -1.08
CA PHE A 279 -0.47 4.19 -0.31
C PHE A 279 0.70 5.00 -0.89
N LYS A 280 1.83 4.35 -1.13
CA LYS A 280 3.04 5.03 -1.65
C LYS A 280 2.90 5.51 -3.09
N SER A 281 2.01 4.91 -3.88
CA SER A 281 1.80 5.27 -5.30
C SER A 281 0.58 6.16 -5.51
N ALA A 282 -0.31 6.30 -4.52
CA ALA A 282 -1.58 7.02 -4.64
C ALA A 282 -1.45 8.45 -5.17
N PRO A 283 -0.50 9.30 -4.74
CA PRO A 283 -0.38 10.65 -5.28
C PRO A 283 -0.27 10.68 -6.80
N THR A 284 0.70 9.97 -7.33
CA THR A 284 1.00 9.97 -8.77
C THR A 284 -0.04 9.19 -9.58
N MET A 285 -0.47 8.03 -9.07
CA MET A 285 -1.49 7.23 -9.75
C MET A 285 -2.84 7.92 -9.77
N GLY A 286 -3.21 8.63 -8.69
CA GLY A 286 -4.44 9.40 -8.61
C GLY A 286 -4.45 10.55 -9.62
N GLU A 287 -3.34 11.26 -9.76
CA GLU A 287 -3.18 12.34 -10.75
C GLU A 287 -3.27 11.80 -12.18
N ALA A 288 -2.49 10.77 -12.51
CA ALA A 288 -2.50 10.16 -13.85
C ALA A 288 -3.89 9.62 -14.20
N PHE A 289 -4.60 9.03 -13.25
CA PHE A 289 -5.96 8.57 -13.43
C PHE A 289 -6.94 9.71 -13.71
N ALA A 290 -6.86 10.80 -12.95
CA ALA A 290 -7.67 11.98 -13.17
C ALA A 290 -7.41 12.59 -14.56
N GLN A 291 -6.15 12.72 -14.96
CA GLN A 291 -5.76 13.21 -16.30
C GLN A 291 -6.41 12.34 -17.41
N LYS A 292 -6.33 11.02 -17.26
CA LYS A 292 -6.92 10.08 -18.23
C LYS A 292 -8.45 10.20 -18.33
N ILE A 293 -9.15 10.34 -17.20
CA ILE A 293 -10.61 10.54 -17.19
C ILE A 293 -11.01 11.85 -17.87
N LEU A 294 -10.21 12.88 -17.71
CA LEU A 294 -10.42 14.20 -18.32
C LEU A 294 -9.98 14.28 -19.79
N GLY A 295 -9.46 13.19 -20.37
CA GLY A 295 -9.00 13.13 -21.74
C GLY A 295 -7.63 13.78 -21.96
N HIS A 296 -6.87 14.01 -20.93
CA HIS A 296 -5.49 14.46 -21.01
C HIS A 296 -4.52 13.27 -21.09
N GLU A 297 -3.35 13.48 -21.69
CA GLU A 297 -2.27 12.50 -21.68
C GLU A 297 -1.62 12.50 -20.28
N PRO A 298 -1.61 11.36 -19.58
CA PRO A 298 -1.00 11.27 -18.27
C PRO A 298 0.52 11.48 -18.30
N GLN A 299 1.07 12.20 -17.34
CA GLN A 299 2.52 12.37 -17.21
C GLN A 299 3.24 11.03 -16.94
N ILE A 300 2.56 10.11 -16.30
CA ILE A 300 3.04 8.74 -16.09
C ILE A 300 2.11 7.79 -16.83
N PRO A 301 2.66 6.90 -17.68
CA PRO A 301 1.84 5.97 -18.46
C PRO A 301 1.14 4.98 -17.52
N ILE A 302 -0.18 4.92 -17.61
CA ILE A 302 -1.02 3.99 -16.83
C ILE A 302 -1.75 2.96 -17.70
N GLU A 303 -1.58 3.02 -19.03
CA GLU A 303 -2.22 2.15 -20.00
C GLU A 303 -1.94 0.67 -19.74
N MET A 304 -0.72 0.37 -19.28
CA MET A 304 -0.32 -0.99 -18.92
C MET A 304 -1.17 -1.58 -17.78
N TYR A 305 -1.76 -0.73 -16.94
CA TYR A 305 -2.60 -1.13 -15.81
C TYR A 305 -4.09 -1.31 -16.18
N CYS A 306 -4.45 -1.22 -17.47
CA CYS A 306 -5.84 -1.39 -17.91
C CYS A 306 -6.39 -2.78 -17.56
N MET A 307 -7.70 -2.85 -17.31
CA MET A 307 -8.39 -4.11 -16.96
C MET A 307 -8.34 -5.14 -18.11
N SER A 308 -8.38 -4.67 -19.37
CA SER A 308 -8.37 -5.52 -20.56
C SER A 308 -7.10 -6.35 -20.74
N ARG A 309 -6.01 -6.07 -19.99
CA ARG A 309 -4.82 -6.92 -20.02
C ARG A 309 -5.12 -8.38 -19.61
N PHE A 310 -6.09 -8.57 -18.72
CA PHE A 310 -6.48 -9.92 -18.29
C PHE A 310 -7.34 -10.66 -19.31
N GLU A 311 -8.11 -9.95 -20.15
CA GLU A 311 -8.90 -10.56 -21.22
C GLU A 311 -8.01 -11.21 -22.29
N ASN A 312 -6.83 -10.66 -22.51
CA ASN A 312 -5.84 -11.15 -23.47
C ASN A 312 -4.81 -12.10 -22.83
N GLY A 313 -5.01 -12.54 -21.59
CA GLY A 313 -4.07 -13.38 -20.86
C GLY A 313 -2.70 -12.75 -20.59
N LYS A 314 -2.60 -11.44 -20.72
CA LYS A 314 -1.37 -10.69 -20.43
C LYS A 314 -1.33 -10.32 -18.96
N THR A 315 -0.23 -10.65 -18.31
CA THR A 315 0.13 -10.16 -16.96
C THR A 315 1.39 -9.31 -17.08
N LEU A 316 1.58 -8.36 -16.19
CA LEU A 316 2.76 -7.47 -16.15
C LEU A 316 3.95 -8.13 -15.47
#